data_0c9ad487af485cb52f720f63fd8a3047
#
_entry.id   0c9ad487af485cb52f720f63fd8a3047
#
_cell.length_a   1.000
_cell.length_b   1.000
_cell.length_c   1.000
_cell.angle_alpha   90.00
_cell.angle_beta   90.00
_cell.angle_gamma   90.00
#
_symmetry.space_group_name_H-M   'P 1'
#
loop_
_entity.id
_entity.type
_entity.pdbx_description
1 polymer ?
#
loop_
_entity_poly.entity_id
_entity_poly.type
_entity_poly.pdbx_seq_one_letter_code
_entity_poly.pdbx_strand_id
1 'polypeptide(L)'
;MATAMKKIIAVAVAAAGFGGLLGSAALFASKPSDVGETAPRDTRPSWTEIGWPFPIDQWGGGKAFNCKPSDCGAEINVYVRAKIGFCNCATGVADDEELERVGDLQLVAGRPYSAAGPGRPIAAARMQGRSRPYVIIGSFGSPTSALAMALNERCDVVVATAIVNGRPPISAEHAVIRFLNSDVISRWADMALGL
;
A
#
# COMPACT_ATOMS: atom_id res chain seq x y z
N MET A 1 -33.36 15.66 37.00
CA MET A 1 -32.99 16.35 38.24
C MET A 1 -31.51 16.18 38.47
N ALA A 2 -30.87 17.30 38.64
CA ALA A 2 -29.60 17.61 39.31
C ALA A 2 -28.32 17.18 38.54
N THR A 3 -27.29 17.93 38.43
CA THR A 3 -26.95 19.37 38.52
C THR A 3 -25.46 19.46 38.16
N ALA A 4 -25.14 20.46 37.40
CA ALA A 4 -23.79 20.83 36.96
C ALA A 4 -22.86 21.18 38.13
N MET A 5 -21.56 21.01 37.93
CA MET A 5 -20.58 21.77 38.70
C MET A 5 -19.34 22.09 37.85
N LYS A 6 -19.32 23.35 37.39
CA LYS A 6 -18.13 24.03 36.81
C LYS A 6 -17.17 24.36 37.96
N LYS A 7 -15.90 24.05 37.84
CA LYS A 7 -14.84 24.64 38.66
C LYS A 7 -13.98 25.56 37.80
N ILE A 8 -14.07 26.86 38.08
CA ILE A 8 -13.20 27.92 37.61
C ILE A 8 -12.02 27.99 38.58
N ILE A 9 -10.82 27.95 38.05
CA ILE A 9 -9.60 28.27 38.81
C ILE A 9 -8.99 29.53 38.21
N ALA A 10 -9.01 30.58 39.01
CA ALA A 10 -8.34 31.85 38.73
C ALA A 10 -6.84 31.73 39.06
N VAL A 11 -6.00 32.22 38.17
CA VAL A 11 -4.55 32.36 38.42
C VAL A 11 -4.24 33.84 38.59
N ALA A 12 -3.69 34.17 39.73
CA ALA A 12 -3.25 35.51 40.09
C ALA A 12 -1.90 35.83 39.46
N VAL A 13 -1.80 37.04 38.95
CA VAL A 13 -0.55 37.69 38.47
C VAL A 13 0.12 38.38 39.65
N ALA A 14 1.41 38.11 39.85
CA ALA A 14 2.25 38.91 40.72
C ALA A 14 3.42 39.45 39.91
N ALA A 15 3.47 40.76 39.78
CA ALA A 15 4.60 41.54 39.25
C ALA A 15 5.42 42.16 40.39
N ALA A 16 6.73 42.07 40.35
CA ALA A 16 7.76 42.91 40.94
C ALA A 16 9.13 42.25 40.70
N GLY A 17 10.20 42.87 40.35
CA GLY A 17 10.64 44.22 40.38
C GLY A 17 12.07 44.32 39.86
N PHE A 18 12.49 45.50 39.60
CA PHE A 18 13.74 46.05 39.09
C PHE A 18 15.07 45.49 39.66
N GLY A 19 16.11 45.40 38.80
CA GLY A 19 17.48 45.22 39.21
C GLY A 19 18.42 45.20 38.01
N GLY A 20 18.93 46.35 37.62
CA GLY A 20 19.91 46.50 36.55
C GLY A 20 21.30 46.04 36.95
N LEU A 21 22.02 45.45 36.04
CA LEU A 21 23.49 45.38 36.03
C LEU A 21 23.98 45.32 34.58
N LEU A 22 24.72 46.36 34.23
CA LEU A 22 25.45 46.47 32.97
C LEU A 22 26.56 45.39 32.92
N GLY A 23 26.37 44.41 32.06
CA GLY A 23 27.36 43.39 31.75
C GLY A 23 27.68 43.41 30.27
N SER A 24 28.94 43.64 29.95
CA SER A 24 29.54 43.78 28.63
C SER A 24 29.15 42.59 27.71
N ALA A 25 28.52 42.90 26.59
CA ALA A 25 28.22 41.95 25.54
C ALA A 25 29.48 41.58 24.76
N ALA A 26 30.05 40.43 25.01
CA ALA A 26 30.98 39.78 24.09
C ALA A 26 30.15 39.19 22.94
N LEU A 27 30.27 39.82 21.78
CA LEU A 27 29.69 39.30 20.51
C LEU A 27 30.45 38.04 20.09
N PHE A 28 30.03 36.89 20.58
CA PHE A 28 30.36 35.65 19.92
C PHE A 28 29.48 35.56 18.68
N ALA A 29 30.03 35.90 17.53
CA ALA A 29 29.46 35.57 16.23
C ALA A 29 29.47 34.06 16.09
N SER A 30 28.41 33.43 16.53
CA SER A 30 28.14 32.03 16.21
C SER A 30 27.88 31.95 14.70
N LYS A 31 28.86 31.38 13.99
CA LYS A 31 28.73 30.98 12.60
C LYS A 31 27.49 30.08 12.50
N PRO A 32 26.51 30.38 11.64
CA PRO A 32 25.41 29.45 11.43
C PRO A 32 26.02 28.14 10.91
N SER A 33 25.92 27.09 11.70
CA SER A 33 26.18 25.74 11.22
C SER A 33 25.16 25.50 10.14
N ASP A 34 25.64 25.37 8.92
CA ASP A 34 24.87 24.85 7.78
C ASP A 34 24.42 23.45 8.19
N VAL A 35 23.26 23.37 8.86
CA VAL A 35 22.49 22.14 8.99
C VAL A 35 21.99 21.88 7.58
N GLY A 36 22.74 21.08 6.85
CA GLY A 36 22.33 20.61 5.53
C GLY A 36 20.90 20.12 5.65
N GLU A 37 19.98 20.94 5.16
CA GLU A 37 18.56 20.59 5.00
C GLU A 37 18.51 19.39 4.07
N THR A 38 18.52 18.20 4.68
CA THR A 38 18.30 16.96 3.96
C THR A 38 16.90 17.06 3.40
N ALA A 39 16.79 17.34 2.10
CA ALA A 39 15.52 17.37 1.40
C ALA A 39 14.70 16.17 1.84
N PRO A 40 13.38 16.34 2.12
CA PRO A 40 12.53 15.23 2.51
C PRO A 40 12.70 14.13 1.48
N ARG A 41 13.22 12.97 1.88
CA ARG A 41 13.26 11.80 1.01
C ARG A 41 11.82 11.54 0.60
N ASP A 42 11.57 11.53 -0.70
CA ASP A 42 10.29 11.10 -1.23
C ASP A 42 10.00 9.71 -0.65
N THR A 43 9.13 9.66 0.36
CA THR A 43 8.82 8.44 1.13
C THR A 43 7.92 7.49 0.34
N ARG A 44 7.73 7.76 -0.97
CA ARG A 44 7.01 6.85 -1.84
C ARG A 44 7.82 5.58 -2.05
N PRO A 45 7.20 4.39 -1.84
CA PRO A 45 7.85 3.12 -2.12
C PRO A 45 8.38 3.08 -3.56
N SER A 46 9.65 2.68 -3.73
CA SER A 46 10.25 2.50 -5.05
C SER A 46 9.95 1.09 -5.55
N TRP A 47 9.26 1.00 -6.69
CA TRP A 47 8.94 -0.25 -7.36
C TRP A 47 9.81 -0.45 -8.59
N THR A 48 10.44 -1.62 -8.69
CA THR A 48 11.29 -2.00 -9.80
C THR A 48 10.58 -3.06 -10.64
N GLU A 49 10.42 -2.84 -11.94
CA GLU A 49 9.89 -3.86 -12.84
C GLU A 49 10.92 -5.00 -12.97
N ILE A 50 10.43 -6.23 -12.87
CA ILE A 50 11.20 -7.46 -13.03
C ILE A 50 10.58 -8.34 -14.10
N GLY A 51 11.28 -9.37 -14.57
CA GLY A 51 10.75 -10.31 -15.55
C GLY A 51 9.54 -11.08 -15.02
N TRP A 52 8.55 -11.33 -15.88
CA TRP A 52 7.42 -12.20 -15.56
C TRP A 52 7.89 -13.64 -15.35
N PRO A 53 7.71 -14.24 -14.14
CA PRO A 53 8.34 -15.52 -13.83
C PRO A 53 7.46 -16.74 -14.10
N PHE A 54 6.23 -16.55 -14.58
CA PHE A 54 5.26 -17.63 -14.74
C PHE A 54 5.07 -18.04 -16.20
N PRO A 55 4.57 -19.26 -16.46
CA PRO A 55 4.20 -19.69 -17.81
C PRO A 55 3.20 -18.72 -18.45
N ILE A 56 3.31 -18.56 -19.76
CA ILE A 56 2.36 -17.82 -20.57
C ILE A 56 1.18 -18.75 -20.91
N ASP A 57 -0.03 -18.31 -20.62
CA ASP A 57 -1.27 -19.00 -20.94
C ASP A 57 -2.14 -18.19 -21.91
N GLN A 58 -3.42 -18.51 -22.01
CA GLN A 58 -4.38 -17.82 -22.88
C GLN A 58 -4.54 -16.32 -22.60
N TRP A 59 -4.17 -15.87 -21.41
CA TRP A 59 -4.22 -14.46 -21.02
C TRP A 59 -2.89 -13.72 -21.29
N GLY A 60 -1.92 -14.42 -21.85
CA GLY A 60 -0.57 -13.87 -22.07
C GLY A 60 0.26 -13.77 -20.80
N GLY A 61 1.37 -13.07 -20.92
CA GLY A 61 2.19 -12.66 -19.76
C GLY A 61 1.65 -11.40 -19.12
N GLY A 62 2.03 -11.20 -17.85
CA GLY A 62 1.73 -9.98 -17.12
C GLY A 62 2.96 -9.09 -16.92
N LYS A 63 2.85 -8.18 -15.97
CA LYS A 63 3.94 -7.38 -15.42
C LYS A 63 4.26 -7.84 -14.00
N ALA A 64 5.51 -7.81 -13.64
CA ALA A 64 5.98 -8.15 -12.31
C ALA A 64 6.84 -7.01 -11.74
N PHE A 65 6.67 -6.73 -10.45
CA PHE A 65 7.37 -5.63 -9.78
C PHE A 65 7.82 -6.09 -8.39
N ASN A 66 8.98 -5.59 -7.98
CA ASN A 66 9.54 -5.81 -6.66
C ASN A 66 9.65 -4.49 -5.90
N CYS A 67 9.28 -4.51 -4.63
CA CYS A 67 9.58 -3.45 -3.68
C CYS A 67 10.46 -4.00 -2.56
N LYS A 68 11.59 -3.34 -2.32
CA LYS A 68 12.56 -3.76 -1.31
C LYS A 68 12.09 -3.47 0.11
N PRO A 69 12.59 -4.20 1.13
CA PRO A 69 12.26 -3.95 2.53
C PRO A 69 12.55 -2.53 3.00
N SER A 70 13.60 -1.88 2.46
CA SER A 70 13.92 -0.48 2.77
C SER A 70 12.81 0.50 2.44
N ASP A 71 12.01 0.19 1.41
CA ASP A 71 11.01 1.09 0.85
C ASP A 71 9.58 0.69 1.26
N CYS A 72 9.33 -0.62 1.40
CA CYS A 72 8.00 -1.16 1.69
C CYS A 72 7.86 -1.78 3.10
N GLY A 73 8.93 -1.79 3.90
CA GLY A 73 8.95 -2.42 5.23
C GLY A 73 9.00 -3.96 5.20
N ALA A 74 8.81 -4.57 4.04
CA ALA A 74 8.99 -5.98 3.73
C ALA A 74 9.34 -6.11 2.25
N GLU A 75 9.89 -7.25 1.84
CA GLU A 75 10.03 -7.56 0.43
C GLU A 75 8.66 -7.92 -0.13
N ILE A 76 8.21 -7.17 -1.14
CA ILE A 76 6.91 -7.38 -1.78
C ILE A 76 7.14 -7.58 -3.27
N ASN A 77 6.64 -8.69 -3.80
CA ASN A 77 6.55 -8.93 -5.23
C ASN A 77 5.10 -8.80 -5.68
N VAL A 78 4.82 -7.96 -6.66
CA VAL A 78 3.48 -7.75 -7.22
C VAL A 78 3.46 -8.23 -8.66
N TYR A 79 2.50 -9.07 -8.97
CA TYR A 79 2.26 -9.63 -10.29
C TYR A 79 0.91 -9.13 -10.78
N VAL A 80 0.87 -8.44 -11.92
CA VAL A 80 -0.35 -7.87 -12.49
C VAL A 80 -0.58 -8.40 -13.89
N ARG A 81 -1.84 -8.73 -14.21
CA ARG A 81 -2.23 -9.25 -15.51
C ARG A 81 -3.64 -8.77 -15.90
N ALA A 82 -3.83 -8.46 -17.18
CA ALA A 82 -5.13 -8.12 -17.73
C ALA A 82 -5.81 -9.37 -18.30
N LYS A 83 -7.13 -9.47 -18.11
CA LYS A 83 -7.96 -10.54 -18.67
C LYS A 83 -9.22 -9.91 -19.29
N ILE A 84 -9.26 -9.89 -20.61
CA ILE A 84 -10.34 -9.25 -21.36
C ILE A 84 -11.58 -10.16 -21.36
N GLY A 85 -12.76 -9.59 -21.05
CA GLY A 85 -14.03 -10.32 -21.04
C GLY A 85 -14.14 -11.39 -19.96
N PHE A 86 -13.35 -11.33 -18.88
CA PHE A 86 -13.24 -12.43 -17.92
C PHE A 86 -13.87 -12.14 -16.55
N CYS A 87 -14.51 -11.01 -16.34
CA CYS A 87 -15.30 -10.81 -15.13
C CYS A 87 -16.81 -10.74 -15.42
N ASN A 88 -17.62 -10.80 -14.38
CA ASN A 88 -19.06 -10.62 -14.52
C ASN A 88 -19.37 -9.20 -15.00
N CYS A 89 -19.96 -9.07 -16.19
CA CYS A 89 -20.24 -7.77 -16.79
C CYS A 89 -21.28 -6.93 -16.04
N ALA A 90 -22.15 -7.56 -15.27
CA ALA A 90 -23.20 -6.90 -14.53
C ALA A 90 -22.75 -6.44 -13.12
N THR A 91 -21.99 -7.26 -12.42
CA THR A 91 -21.59 -7.02 -11.03
C THR A 91 -20.12 -6.68 -10.85
N GLY A 92 -19.31 -6.94 -11.88
CA GLY A 92 -17.84 -6.86 -11.75
C GLY A 92 -17.32 -7.86 -10.72
N VAL A 93 -16.25 -7.49 -10.04
CA VAL A 93 -15.66 -8.30 -8.96
C VAL A 93 -16.27 -7.87 -7.62
N ALA A 94 -17.52 -8.27 -7.37
CA ALA A 94 -18.30 -7.82 -6.23
C ALA A 94 -18.05 -8.62 -4.94
N ASP A 95 -17.68 -9.90 -5.05
CA ASP A 95 -17.54 -10.81 -3.92
C ASP A 95 -16.23 -11.63 -3.96
N ASP A 96 -16.04 -12.46 -2.93
CA ASP A 96 -14.83 -13.26 -2.77
C ASP A 96 -14.78 -14.42 -3.77
N GLU A 97 -15.92 -14.95 -4.18
CA GLU A 97 -16.01 -16.03 -5.15
C GLU A 97 -15.59 -15.56 -6.54
N GLU A 98 -16.07 -14.40 -6.94
CA GLU A 98 -15.66 -13.79 -8.22
C GLU A 98 -14.18 -13.41 -8.20
N LEU A 99 -13.67 -12.87 -7.09
CA LEU A 99 -12.23 -12.59 -6.93
C LEU A 99 -11.39 -13.87 -7.12
N GLU A 100 -11.80 -14.97 -6.50
CA GLU A 100 -11.08 -16.26 -6.62
C GLU A 100 -11.16 -16.82 -8.04
N ARG A 101 -12.31 -16.69 -8.69
CA ARG A 101 -12.52 -17.15 -10.06
C ARG A 101 -11.64 -16.42 -11.08
N VAL A 102 -11.53 -15.09 -10.97
CA VAL A 102 -10.76 -14.29 -11.93
C VAL A 102 -9.28 -14.19 -11.56
N GLY A 103 -8.94 -14.34 -10.30
CA GLY A 103 -7.61 -14.13 -9.74
C GLY A 103 -6.53 -15.06 -10.28
N ASP A 104 -5.28 -14.71 -10.02
CA ASP A 104 -4.10 -15.50 -10.40
C ASP A 104 -3.38 -16.11 -9.19
N LEU A 105 -4.04 -16.14 -8.03
CA LEU A 105 -3.39 -16.61 -6.81
C LEU A 105 -2.86 -18.03 -6.94
N GLN A 106 -3.60 -18.93 -7.59
CA GLN A 106 -3.16 -20.30 -7.80
C GLN A 106 -1.89 -20.39 -8.66
N LEU A 107 -1.82 -19.59 -9.74
CA LEU A 107 -0.63 -19.50 -10.60
C LEU A 107 0.58 -19.00 -9.81
N VAL A 108 0.38 -17.91 -9.06
CA VAL A 108 1.45 -17.21 -8.35
C VAL A 108 1.91 -17.95 -7.10
N ALA A 109 0.99 -18.52 -6.34
CA ALA A 109 1.33 -19.26 -5.13
C ALA A 109 2.07 -20.57 -5.44
N GLY A 110 1.68 -21.29 -6.50
CA GLY A 110 2.26 -22.59 -6.88
C GLY A 110 2.17 -23.66 -5.80
N ARG A 111 1.42 -23.42 -4.73
CA ARG A 111 1.29 -24.25 -3.52
C ARG A 111 -0.11 -24.08 -2.92
N PRO A 112 -0.53 -24.98 -2.02
CA PRO A 112 -1.78 -24.79 -1.28
C PRO A 112 -1.80 -23.48 -0.50
N TYR A 113 -2.95 -22.84 -0.47
CA TYR A 113 -3.18 -21.59 0.25
C TYR A 113 -4.55 -21.61 0.92
N SER A 114 -4.75 -20.73 1.89
CA SER A 114 -6.03 -20.52 2.55
C SER A 114 -6.30 -19.05 2.75
N ALA A 115 -7.57 -18.67 2.73
CA ALA A 115 -7.97 -17.30 3.05
C ALA A 115 -7.60 -16.96 4.50
N ALA A 116 -6.99 -15.80 4.69
CA ALA A 116 -6.62 -15.28 6.02
C ALA A 116 -7.73 -14.38 6.60
N GLY A 117 -8.78 -14.12 5.85
CA GLY A 117 -9.92 -13.31 6.26
C GLY A 117 -10.89 -13.06 5.11
N PRO A 118 -11.98 -12.31 5.37
CA PRO A 118 -12.90 -11.89 4.32
C PRO A 118 -12.23 -10.87 3.39
N GLY A 119 -12.66 -10.86 2.14
CA GLY A 119 -12.29 -9.84 1.20
C GLY A 119 -12.99 -8.51 1.49
N ARG A 120 -12.46 -7.44 0.90
CA ARG A 120 -13.00 -6.08 1.04
C ARG A 120 -13.01 -5.34 -0.30
N PRO A 121 -13.95 -4.43 -0.49
CA PRO A 121 -13.96 -3.56 -1.67
C PRO A 121 -12.70 -2.70 -1.73
N ILE A 122 -12.18 -2.53 -2.93
CA ILE A 122 -11.07 -1.61 -3.23
C ILE A 122 -11.37 -0.81 -4.49
N ALA A 123 -10.65 0.29 -4.66
CA ALA A 123 -10.66 1.06 -5.89
C ALA A 123 -9.22 1.47 -6.25
N ALA A 124 -8.90 1.43 -7.54
CA ALA A 124 -7.65 1.93 -8.07
C ALA A 124 -7.89 2.58 -9.43
N ALA A 125 -7.37 3.81 -9.61
CA ALA A 125 -7.71 4.67 -10.73
C ALA A 125 -9.23 4.81 -10.91
N ARG A 126 -9.78 4.46 -12.08
CA ARG A 126 -11.23 4.46 -12.34
C ARG A 126 -11.90 3.10 -12.09
N MET A 127 -11.11 2.06 -11.80
CA MET A 127 -11.60 0.69 -11.61
C MET A 127 -12.02 0.46 -10.17
N GLN A 128 -13.02 -0.38 -9.99
CA GLN A 128 -13.47 -0.88 -8.70
C GLN A 128 -13.25 -2.39 -8.64
N GLY A 129 -13.22 -2.95 -7.45
CA GLY A 129 -13.04 -4.37 -7.30
C GLY A 129 -12.86 -4.80 -5.86
N ARG A 130 -12.06 -5.84 -5.67
CA ARG A 130 -11.96 -6.51 -4.38
C ARG A 130 -10.52 -6.94 -4.06
N SER A 131 -10.16 -6.92 -2.79
CA SER A 131 -8.93 -7.51 -2.25
C SER A 131 -9.25 -8.54 -1.18
N ARG A 132 -8.42 -9.59 -1.07
CA ARG A 132 -8.52 -10.60 -0.01
C ARG A 132 -7.13 -11.10 0.39
N PRO A 133 -6.85 -11.18 1.72
CA PRO A 133 -5.61 -11.73 2.21
C PRO A 133 -5.64 -13.27 2.25
N TYR A 134 -4.46 -13.87 2.00
CA TYR A 134 -4.25 -15.31 2.02
C TYR A 134 -2.93 -15.67 2.71
N VAL A 135 -2.86 -16.90 3.17
CA VAL A 135 -1.63 -17.54 3.65
C VAL A 135 -1.28 -18.68 2.70
N ILE A 136 -0.07 -18.67 2.17
CA ILE A 136 0.48 -19.74 1.35
C ILE A 136 1.17 -20.73 2.31
N ILE A 137 0.76 -22.00 2.22
CA ILE A 137 1.21 -23.07 3.11
C ILE A 137 2.52 -23.64 2.56
N GLY A 138 3.62 -23.40 3.27
CA GLY A 138 4.94 -23.95 2.94
C GLY A 138 5.15 -25.34 3.53
N SER A 139 5.96 -26.15 2.85
CA SER A 139 6.30 -27.50 3.34
C SER A 139 7.27 -27.46 4.54
N PHE A 140 8.15 -26.43 4.59
CA PHE A 140 9.15 -26.23 5.65
C PHE A 140 9.47 -24.73 5.72
N GLY A 141 8.96 -24.03 6.67
CA GLY A 141 9.33 -22.62 6.88
C GLY A 141 8.19 -21.72 7.33
N SER A 142 8.50 -20.45 7.43
CA SER A 142 7.53 -19.42 7.80
C SER A 142 6.43 -19.31 6.74
N PRO A 143 5.18 -19.15 7.13
CA PRO A 143 4.09 -18.93 6.20
C PRO A 143 4.38 -17.65 5.37
N THR A 144 4.12 -17.74 4.07
CA THR A 144 4.20 -16.60 3.17
C THR A 144 2.82 -15.97 3.05
N SER A 145 2.73 -14.67 3.18
CA SER A 145 1.47 -13.94 3.03
C SER A 145 1.26 -13.53 1.58
N ALA A 146 0.02 -13.62 1.13
CA ALA A 146 -0.38 -13.14 -0.18
C ALA A 146 -1.60 -12.23 -0.06
N LEU A 147 -1.72 -11.31 -1.02
CA LEU A 147 -2.89 -10.47 -1.20
C LEU A 147 -3.34 -10.60 -2.65
N ALA A 148 -4.51 -11.20 -2.86
CA ALA A 148 -5.15 -11.22 -4.17
C ALA A 148 -6.04 -9.99 -4.33
N MET A 149 -6.00 -9.38 -5.51
CA MET A 149 -6.79 -8.22 -5.89
C MET A 149 -7.29 -8.40 -7.31
N ALA A 150 -8.49 -7.92 -7.58
CA ALA A 150 -9.03 -7.83 -8.92
C ALA A 150 -9.81 -6.52 -9.04
N LEU A 151 -9.55 -5.79 -10.11
CA LEU A 151 -10.12 -4.48 -10.40
C LEU A 151 -10.74 -4.55 -11.79
N ASN A 152 -12.03 -4.25 -11.92
CA ASN A 152 -12.73 -4.37 -13.18
C ASN A 152 -13.11 -3.02 -13.79
N GLU A 153 -13.12 -3.00 -15.10
CA GLU A 153 -13.76 -1.98 -15.94
C GLU A 153 -14.71 -2.72 -16.89
N ARG A 154 -16.01 -2.60 -16.64
CA ARG A 154 -17.04 -3.38 -17.36
C ARG A 154 -16.82 -4.90 -17.21
N CYS A 155 -16.57 -5.61 -18.33
CA CYS A 155 -16.33 -7.06 -18.37
C CYS A 155 -14.84 -7.41 -18.27
N ASP A 156 -13.95 -6.43 -18.33
CA ASP A 156 -12.51 -6.61 -18.32
C ASP A 156 -11.97 -6.48 -16.91
N VAL A 157 -10.92 -7.22 -16.60
CA VAL A 157 -10.35 -7.22 -15.26
C VAL A 157 -8.83 -7.14 -15.28
N VAL A 158 -8.28 -6.33 -14.39
CA VAL A 158 -6.88 -6.36 -14.00
C VAL A 158 -6.77 -7.12 -12.69
N VAL A 159 -6.10 -8.26 -12.72
CA VAL A 159 -5.81 -9.02 -11.52
C VAL A 159 -4.40 -8.71 -11.03
N ALA A 160 -4.25 -8.62 -9.71
CA ALA A 160 -2.97 -8.43 -9.07
C ALA A 160 -2.81 -9.38 -7.90
N THR A 161 -1.65 -10.02 -7.81
CA THR A 161 -1.28 -10.85 -6.66
C THR A 161 0.01 -10.32 -6.06
N ALA A 162 -0.05 -9.90 -4.82
CA ALA A 162 1.12 -9.49 -4.06
C ALA A 162 1.58 -10.63 -3.14
N ILE A 163 2.86 -10.98 -3.20
CA ILE A 163 3.53 -11.92 -2.30
C ILE A 163 4.40 -11.11 -1.35
N VAL A 164 4.20 -11.32 -0.06
CA VAL A 164 4.96 -10.65 1.00
C VAL A 164 5.80 -11.70 1.72
N ASN A 165 7.11 -11.58 1.64
CA ASN A 165 8.03 -12.46 2.35
C ASN A 165 8.00 -12.14 3.86
N GLY A 166 7.60 -13.12 4.67
CA GLY A 166 7.41 -12.97 6.11
C GLY A 166 6.02 -12.45 6.48
N ARG A 167 5.92 -11.90 7.71
CA ARG A 167 4.67 -11.31 8.20
C ARG A 167 4.44 -9.95 7.53
N PRO A 168 3.31 -9.74 6.86
CA PRO A 168 3.05 -8.48 6.18
C PRO A 168 2.95 -7.35 7.21
N PRO A 169 3.63 -6.22 7.00
CA PRO A 169 3.34 -5.02 7.76
C PRO A 169 1.92 -4.53 7.44
N ILE A 170 1.26 -3.86 8.39
CA ILE A 170 -0.09 -3.29 8.19
C ILE A 170 -0.12 -2.36 6.96
N SER A 171 1.01 -1.74 6.65
CA SER A 171 1.17 -0.85 5.50
C SER A 171 1.30 -1.56 4.13
N ALA A 172 1.53 -2.88 4.10
CA ALA A 172 1.83 -3.59 2.85
C ALA A 172 0.69 -3.49 1.83
N GLU A 173 -0.55 -3.71 2.27
CA GLU A 173 -1.71 -3.59 1.38
C GLU A 173 -1.88 -2.16 0.85
N HIS A 174 -1.73 -1.16 1.72
CA HIS A 174 -1.79 0.24 1.29
C HIS A 174 -0.68 0.58 0.30
N ALA A 175 0.52 0.02 0.46
CA ALA A 175 1.62 0.22 -0.49
C ALA A 175 1.28 -0.36 -1.86
N VAL A 176 0.73 -1.57 -1.89
CA VAL A 176 0.30 -2.23 -3.13
C VAL A 176 -0.84 -1.47 -3.80
N ILE A 177 -1.90 -1.08 -3.07
CA ILE A 177 -3.02 -0.32 -3.64
C ILE A 177 -2.54 1.02 -4.19
N ARG A 178 -1.66 1.74 -3.48
CA ARG A 178 -1.07 2.97 -4.01
C ARG A 178 -0.25 2.73 -5.28
N PHE A 179 0.46 1.60 -5.35
CA PHE A 179 1.19 1.24 -6.55
C PHE A 179 0.25 0.96 -7.73
N LEU A 180 -0.85 0.23 -7.51
CA LEU A 180 -1.87 -0.01 -8.53
C LEU A 180 -2.53 1.28 -9.01
N ASN A 181 -2.53 2.34 -8.20
CA ASN A 181 -2.97 3.69 -8.57
C ASN A 181 -1.90 4.54 -9.26
N SER A 182 -0.69 4.01 -9.47
CA SER A 182 0.37 4.77 -10.13
C SER A 182 0.13 4.91 -11.63
N ASP A 183 0.71 5.98 -12.22
CA ASP A 183 0.64 6.21 -13.66
C ASP A 183 1.24 5.06 -14.47
N VAL A 184 2.21 4.34 -13.92
CA VAL A 184 2.83 3.18 -14.57
C VAL A 184 1.80 2.08 -14.78
N ILE A 185 1.07 1.72 -13.72
CA ILE A 185 0.06 0.67 -13.79
C ILE A 185 -1.18 1.14 -14.53
N SER A 186 -1.64 2.37 -14.29
CA SER A 186 -2.83 2.90 -14.98
C SER A 186 -2.66 2.93 -16.49
N ARG A 187 -1.55 3.47 -17.00
CA ARG A 187 -1.27 3.47 -18.44
C ARG A 187 -1.11 2.07 -19.02
N TRP A 188 -0.45 1.18 -18.28
CA TRP A 188 -0.33 -0.20 -18.72
C TRP A 188 -1.70 -0.89 -18.79
N ALA A 189 -2.55 -0.70 -17.78
CA ALA A 189 -3.89 -1.28 -17.74
C ALA A 189 -4.75 -0.76 -18.91
N ASP A 190 -4.72 0.55 -19.19
CA ASP A 190 -5.43 1.15 -20.29
C ASP A 190 -5.01 0.53 -21.64
N MET A 191 -3.71 0.39 -21.87
CA MET A 191 -3.19 -0.25 -23.10
C MET A 191 -3.58 -1.74 -23.17
N ALA A 192 -3.48 -2.45 -22.06
CA ALA A 192 -3.75 -3.90 -22.02
C ALA A 192 -5.24 -4.24 -22.17
N LEU A 193 -6.12 -3.35 -21.72
CA LEU A 193 -7.57 -3.49 -21.85
C LEU A 193 -8.15 -2.79 -23.09
N GLY A 194 -7.34 -2.06 -23.86
CA GLY A 194 -7.77 -1.35 -25.06
C GLY A 194 -8.67 -0.14 -24.77
N LEU A 195 -8.39 0.58 -23.69
CA LEU A 195 -9.17 1.71 -23.17
C LEU A 195 -8.57 3.06 -23.57
#